data_05c6b2599871a64b4ba10e490e19dfda
#
_entry.id   05c6b2599871a64b4ba10e490e19dfda
#
_cell.length_a   1.000
_cell.length_b   1.000
_cell.length_c   1.000
_cell.angle_alpha   90.00
_cell.angle_beta   90.00
_cell.angle_gamma   90.00
#
_symmetry.space_group_name_H-M   'P 1'
#
loop_
_entity.id
_entity.type
_entity.pdbx_description
1 polymer ?
#
loop_
_entity_poly.entity_id
_entity_poly.type
_entity_poly.pdbx_seq_one_letter_code
_entity_poly.pdbx_strand_id
1 'polypeptide(L)'
;MTSPVLSLIAADYSDVQAYSSRFSHEISFSPTAIPSERLFAGLDPEKFLALSVPKLRRYGFFLQLGEEIIGWHCARQQGSVIFSMEESGIRPEYQGNGYYRQLLDTVVSFARDEGYAAIVSTHAADNNRILIPKLRYGFFIKGFEINPMYGLDVKLIYYFNDAQRLAHKMRVGSRAHHEEED
;
A
#
# COMPACT_ATOMS: atom_id res chain seq x y z
N MET A 1 16.72 6.57 -30.02
CA MET A 1 15.50 5.96 -29.45
C MET A 1 15.37 6.51 -28.03
N THR A 2 14.36 7.31 -27.75
CA THR A 2 14.08 7.81 -26.39
C THR A 2 13.59 6.63 -25.56
N SER A 3 14.21 6.41 -24.38
CA SER A 3 13.74 5.39 -23.45
C SER A 3 12.28 5.65 -23.07
N PRO A 4 11.43 4.61 -22.97
CA PRO A 4 10.04 4.80 -22.61
C PRO A 4 9.94 5.43 -21.21
N VAL A 5 9.12 6.47 -21.09
CA VAL A 5 8.91 7.21 -19.85
C VAL A 5 7.90 6.47 -18.99
N LEU A 6 8.24 6.26 -17.71
CA LEU A 6 7.31 5.74 -16.72
C LEU A 6 6.44 6.89 -16.22
N SER A 7 5.13 6.68 -16.17
CA SER A 7 4.16 7.65 -15.64
C SER A 7 3.10 6.97 -14.77
N LEU A 8 2.60 7.70 -13.79
CA LEU A 8 1.43 7.30 -13.00
C LEU A 8 0.23 8.09 -13.52
N ILE A 9 -0.80 7.38 -13.93
CA ILE A 9 -2.02 7.97 -14.51
C ILE A 9 -3.16 7.75 -13.53
N ALA A 10 -3.85 8.84 -13.15
CA ALA A 10 -5.06 8.74 -12.37
C ALA A 10 -6.16 8.03 -13.19
N ALA A 11 -6.88 7.12 -12.55
CA ALA A 11 -7.95 6.34 -13.14
C ALA A 11 -9.06 6.14 -12.11
N ASP A 12 -10.24 5.73 -12.57
CA ASP A 12 -11.30 5.34 -11.67
C ASP A 12 -10.89 4.13 -10.83
N TYR A 13 -11.17 4.20 -9.53
CA TYR A 13 -10.83 3.15 -8.57
C TYR A 13 -11.40 1.79 -9.00
N SER A 14 -12.63 1.76 -9.52
CA SER A 14 -13.28 0.54 -10.01
C SER A 14 -12.55 -0.07 -11.21
N ASP A 15 -12.06 0.77 -12.12
CA ASP A 15 -11.33 0.30 -13.31
C ASP A 15 -9.99 -0.30 -12.92
N VAL A 16 -9.29 0.33 -11.98
CA VAL A 16 -8.02 -0.19 -11.46
C VAL A 16 -8.24 -1.50 -10.71
N GLN A 17 -9.30 -1.63 -9.92
CA GLN A 17 -9.65 -2.89 -9.26
C GLN A 17 -10.01 -4.00 -10.25
N ALA A 18 -10.79 -3.68 -11.28
CA ALA A 18 -11.11 -4.65 -12.33
C ALA A 18 -9.87 -5.10 -13.10
N TYR A 19 -8.92 -4.20 -13.30
CA TYR A 19 -7.63 -4.54 -13.92
C TYR A 19 -6.79 -5.43 -12.99
N SER A 20 -6.64 -5.06 -11.72
CA SER A 20 -5.81 -5.78 -10.74
C SER A 20 -6.31 -7.21 -10.51
N SER A 21 -7.64 -7.43 -10.55
CA SER A 21 -8.23 -8.75 -10.34
C SER A 21 -7.78 -9.81 -11.37
N ARG A 22 -7.32 -9.38 -12.55
CA ARG A 22 -6.76 -10.27 -13.58
C ARG A 22 -5.44 -10.90 -13.17
N PHE A 23 -4.71 -10.23 -12.27
CA PHE A 23 -3.38 -10.63 -11.83
C PHE A 23 -3.34 -11.05 -10.35
N SER A 24 -4.46 -11.00 -9.65
CA SER A 24 -4.51 -11.22 -8.20
C SER A 24 -3.97 -12.60 -7.78
N HIS A 25 -4.19 -13.64 -8.58
CA HIS A 25 -3.67 -15.00 -8.32
C HIS A 25 -2.17 -15.14 -8.61
N GLU A 26 -1.57 -14.25 -9.41
CA GLU A 26 -0.13 -14.25 -9.73
C GLU A 26 0.69 -13.45 -8.71
N ILE A 27 0.03 -12.48 -8.05
CA ILE A 27 0.66 -11.54 -7.12
C ILE A 27 0.20 -11.75 -5.68
N SER A 28 -0.90 -12.45 -5.46
CA SER A 28 -1.40 -12.77 -4.12
C SER A 28 -0.44 -13.70 -3.41
N PHE A 29 0.02 -13.28 -2.23
CA PHE A 29 1.08 -13.94 -1.46
C PHE A 29 0.53 -14.92 -0.42
N SER A 30 -0.77 -15.22 -0.42
CA SER A 30 -1.34 -16.09 0.61
C SER A 30 -1.81 -17.42 0.05
N PRO A 31 -0.96 -18.48 0.10
CA PRO A 31 -1.35 -19.82 -0.34
C PRO A 31 -2.39 -20.50 0.59
N THR A 32 -2.69 -19.89 1.75
CA THR A 32 -3.56 -20.46 2.79
C THR A 32 -4.77 -19.60 3.10
N ALA A 33 -5.16 -18.69 2.20
CA ALA A 33 -6.34 -17.85 2.41
C ALA A 33 -7.60 -18.71 2.58
N ILE A 34 -8.31 -18.49 3.70
CA ILE A 34 -9.61 -19.12 3.90
C ILE A 34 -10.60 -18.41 2.95
N PRO A 35 -11.36 -19.15 2.13
CA PRO A 35 -12.35 -18.54 1.23
C PRO A 35 -13.31 -17.61 1.97
N SER A 36 -13.54 -16.41 1.41
CA SER A 36 -14.40 -15.39 2.01
C SER A 36 -15.80 -15.90 2.31
N GLU A 37 -16.34 -16.76 1.45
CA GLU A 37 -17.67 -17.37 1.63
C GLU A 37 -17.77 -18.17 2.93
N ARG A 38 -16.68 -18.77 3.37
CA ARG A 38 -16.62 -19.50 4.65
C ARG A 38 -16.49 -18.58 5.85
N LEU A 39 -15.75 -17.48 5.71
CA LEU A 39 -15.54 -16.52 6.80
C LEU A 39 -16.76 -15.66 7.08
N PHE A 40 -17.52 -15.34 6.05
CA PHE A 40 -18.70 -14.47 6.15
C PHE A 40 -20.02 -15.27 6.05
N ALA A 41 -19.97 -16.60 6.16
CA ALA A 41 -21.14 -17.44 6.18
C ALA A 41 -22.10 -17.02 7.31
N GLY A 42 -23.35 -16.76 6.96
CA GLY A 42 -24.39 -16.35 7.92
C GLY A 42 -24.47 -14.84 8.20
N LEU A 43 -23.62 -14.02 7.62
CA LEU A 43 -23.80 -12.56 7.63
C LEU A 43 -24.85 -12.16 6.58
N ASP A 44 -25.74 -11.25 6.98
CA ASP A 44 -26.72 -10.65 6.09
C ASP A 44 -26.04 -9.59 5.21
N PRO A 45 -25.91 -9.81 3.88
CA PRO A 45 -25.21 -8.88 3.00
C PRO A 45 -25.84 -7.48 2.96
N GLU A 46 -27.18 -7.38 3.09
CA GLU A 46 -27.88 -6.09 3.06
C GLU A 46 -27.59 -5.28 4.31
N LYS A 47 -27.57 -5.92 5.49
CA LYS A 47 -27.19 -5.26 6.74
C LYS A 47 -25.71 -4.86 6.75
N PHE A 48 -24.85 -5.69 6.19
CA PHE A 48 -23.43 -5.36 6.06
C PHE A 48 -23.21 -4.13 5.16
N LEU A 49 -23.91 -4.05 4.03
CA LEU A 49 -23.87 -2.90 3.11
C LEU A 49 -24.53 -1.65 3.71
N ALA A 50 -25.56 -1.80 4.56
CA ALA A 50 -26.22 -0.69 5.24
C ALA A 50 -25.36 -0.02 6.32
N LEU A 51 -24.31 -0.68 6.82
CA LEU A 51 -23.26 -0.07 7.63
C LEU A 51 -22.38 0.84 6.74
N SER A 52 -23.02 1.81 6.08
CA SER A 52 -22.34 2.70 5.15
C SER A 52 -21.28 3.53 5.87
N VAL A 53 -20.04 3.18 5.62
CA VAL A 53 -18.90 4.03 5.96
C VAL A 53 -19.07 5.37 5.23
N PRO A 54 -18.80 6.52 5.85
CA PRO A 54 -18.78 7.81 5.15
C PRO A 54 -18.00 7.67 3.85
N LYS A 55 -18.45 8.35 2.78
CA LYS A 55 -17.76 8.33 1.47
C LYS A 55 -16.32 8.84 1.61
N LEU A 56 -15.43 7.96 1.98
CA LEU A 56 -13.99 8.25 1.99
C LEU A 56 -13.49 8.36 0.56
N ARG A 57 -12.56 9.27 0.32
CA ARG A 57 -11.93 9.41 -1.00
C ARG A 57 -11.23 8.10 -1.36
N ARG A 58 -11.40 7.68 -2.61
CA ARG A 58 -10.72 6.52 -3.19
C ARG A 58 -9.90 6.98 -4.37
N TYR A 59 -8.76 6.35 -4.57
CA TYR A 59 -7.79 6.71 -5.59
C TYR A 59 -7.37 5.47 -6.35
N GLY A 60 -7.40 5.55 -7.67
CA GLY A 60 -6.92 4.53 -8.57
C GLY A 60 -5.84 5.11 -9.48
N PHE A 61 -4.78 4.35 -9.73
CA PHE A 61 -3.68 4.74 -10.61
C PHE A 61 -3.23 3.56 -11.44
N PHE A 62 -2.95 3.81 -12.70
CA PHE A 62 -2.18 2.92 -13.55
C PHE A 62 -0.73 3.39 -13.63
N LEU A 63 0.20 2.45 -13.53
CA LEU A 63 1.59 2.66 -13.84
C LEU A 63 1.81 2.30 -15.31
N GLN A 64 2.20 3.29 -16.11
CA GLN A 64 2.34 3.16 -17.55
C GLN A 64 3.81 3.32 -17.95
N LEU A 65 4.27 2.46 -18.87
CA LEU A 65 5.58 2.53 -19.50
C LEU A 65 5.39 2.69 -21.00
N GLY A 66 5.63 3.89 -21.53
CA GLY A 66 5.22 4.22 -22.90
C GLY A 66 3.69 4.19 -23.01
N GLU A 67 3.14 3.33 -23.87
CA GLU A 67 1.68 3.15 -24.03
C GLU A 67 1.14 1.95 -23.24
N GLU A 68 1.99 1.21 -22.57
CA GLU A 68 1.62 -0.04 -21.91
C GLU A 68 1.40 0.12 -20.40
N ILE A 69 0.29 -0.41 -19.88
CA ILE A 69 0.03 -0.49 -18.46
C ILE A 69 0.81 -1.68 -17.89
N ILE A 70 1.79 -1.37 -17.02
CA ILE A 70 2.70 -2.35 -16.41
C ILE A 70 2.42 -2.59 -14.92
N GLY A 71 1.52 -1.82 -14.32
CA GLY A 71 1.19 -1.95 -12.91
C GLY A 71 0.01 -1.07 -12.50
N TRP A 72 -0.33 -1.13 -11.22
CA TRP A 72 -1.46 -0.39 -10.66
C TRP A 72 -1.25 -0.07 -9.18
N HIS A 73 -2.04 0.89 -8.71
CA HIS A 73 -2.13 1.23 -7.29
C HIS A 73 -3.57 1.65 -6.96
N CYS A 74 -4.10 1.07 -5.89
CA CYS A 74 -5.36 1.46 -5.27
C CYS A 74 -5.09 1.98 -3.87
N ALA A 75 -5.76 3.06 -3.50
CA ALA A 75 -5.68 3.67 -2.19
C ALA A 75 -7.00 4.29 -1.78
N ARG A 76 -7.13 4.58 -0.49
CA ARG A 76 -8.26 5.32 0.06
C ARG A 76 -7.83 6.23 1.19
N GLN A 77 -8.66 7.20 1.47
CA GLN A 77 -8.58 7.95 2.71
C GLN A 77 -8.93 7.06 3.90
N GLN A 78 -8.17 7.14 4.99
CA GLN A 78 -8.48 6.50 6.26
C GLN A 78 -8.56 7.58 7.35
N GLY A 79 -9.75 7.75 7.93
CA GLY A 79 -9.99 8.91 8.82
C GLY A 79 -9.83 10.23 8.07
N SER A 80 -9.34 11.29 8.74
CA SER A 80 -9.25 12.63 8.17
C SER A 80 -7.93 12.91 7.45
N VAL A 81 -6.82 12.30 7.88
CA VAL A 81 -5.46 12.72 7.49
C VAL A 81 -4.54 11.58 7.06
N ILE A 82 -5.04 10.36 6.96
CA ILE A 82 -4.25 9.17 6.61
C ILE A 82 -4.58 8.72 5.18
N PHE A 83 -3.55 8.50 4.39
CA PHE A 83 -3.63 7.83 3.09
C PHE A 83 -3.34 6.34 3.29
N SER A 84 -4.29 5.48 2.97
CA SER A 84 -4.15 4.03 3.07
C SER A 84 -3.87 3.43 1.70
N MET A 85 -2.68 2.87 1.53
CA MET A 85 -2.34 2.05 0.36
C MET A 85 -3.02 0.69 0.53
N GLU A 86 -3.96 0.35 -0.34
CA GLU A 86 -4.73 -0.89 -0.26
C GLU A 86 -4.09 -1.99 -1.10
N GLU A 87 -3.81 -1.70 -2.35
CA GLU A 87 -3.27 -2.66 -3.29
C GLU A 87 -2.27 -2.00 -4.24
N SER A 88 -1.19 -2.70 -4.53
CA SER A 88 -0.23 -2.28 -5.56
C SER A 88 0.35 -3.51 -6.23
N GLY A 89 0.46 -3.47 -7.53
CA GLY A 89 1.06 -4.54 -8.31
C GLY A 89 1.90 -4.03 -9.46
N ILE A 90 2.92 -4.80 -9.78
CA ILE A 90 3.66 -4.72 -11.04
C ILE A 90 3.46 -6.04 -11.74
N ARG A 91 3.10 -6.01 -13.01
CA ARG A 91 2.91 -7.22 -13.82
C ARG A 91 4.18 -8.07 -13.77
N PRO A 92 4.06 -9.41 -13.71
CA PRO A 92 5.19 -10.31 -13.46
C PRO A 92 6.39 -10.09 -14.38
N GLU A 93 6.15 -9.85 -15.67
CA GLU A 93 7.18 -9.63 -16.69
C GLU A 93 7.97 -8.32 -16.51
N TYR A 94 7.45 -7.38 -15.70
CA TYR A 94 8.08 -6.09 -15.40
C TYR A 94 8.71 -6.03 -14.00
N GLN A 95 8.57 -7.09 -13.20
CA GLN A 95 9.15 -7.15 -11.87
C GLN A 95 10.69 -7.19 -11.92
N GLY A 96 11.34 -6.78 -10.83
CA GLY A 96 12.81 -6.77 -10.75
C GLY A 96 13.50 -5.56 -11.40
N ASN A 97 12.77 -4.69 -12.11
CA ASN A 97 13.32 -3.53 -12.84
C ASN A 97 13.23 -2.20 -12.06
N GLY A 98 12.94 -2.24 -10.76
CA GLY A 98 12.86 -1.03 -9.93
C GLY A 98 11.56 -0.24 -10.07
N TYR A 99 10.59 -0.66 -10.88
CA TYR A 99 9.32 0.05 -11.11
C TYR A 99 8.49 0.21 -9.84
N TYR A 100 8.54 -0.75 -8.91
CA TYR A 100 7.86 -0.61 -7.64
C TYR A 100 8.39 0.56 -6.81
N ARG A 101 9.69 0.84 -6.86
CA ARG A 101 10.28 2.01 -6.21
C ARG A 101 9.76 3.32 -6.81
N GLN A 102 9.68 3.39 -8.14
CA GLN A 102 9.15 4.57 -8.84
C GLN A 102 7.66 4.77 -8.55
N LEU A 103 6.88 3.69 -8.45
CA LEU A 103 5.49 3.75 -8.00
C LEU A 103 5.40 4.32 -6.58
N LEU A 104 6.24 3.87 -5.64
CA LEU A 104 6.28 4.41 -4.28
C LEU A 104 6.61 5.90 -4.27
N ASP A 105 7.62 6.34 -5.04
CA ASP A 105 8.03 7.74 -5.13
C ASP A 105 6.84 8.62 -5.58
N THR A 106 6.12 8.19 -6.61
CA THR A 106 4.98 8.95 -7.14
C THR A 106 3.78 8.94 -6.19
N VAL A 107 3.45 7.79 -5.59
CA VAL A 107 2.32 7.69 -4.64
C VAL A 107 2.60 8.48 -3.36
N VAL A 108 3.84 8.47 -2.87
CA VAL A 108 4.22 9.24 -1.69
C VAL A 108 4.16 10.74 -1.98
N SER A 109 4.62 11.19 -3.16
CA SER A 109 4.50 12.58 -3.59
C SER A 109 3.03 12.99 -3.69
N PHE A 110 2.21 12.21 -4.39
CA PHE A 110 0.77 12.44 -4.51
C PHE A 110 0.10 12.60 -3.14
N ALA A 111 0.33 11.67 -2.22
CA ALA A 111 -0.30 11.73 -0.90
C ALA A 111 0.14 12.95 -0.08
N ARG A 112 1.39 13.41 -0.24
CA ARG A 112 1.89 14.65 0.36
C ARG A 112 1.18 15.87 -0.24
N ASP A 113 1.07 15.93 -1.55
CA ASP A 113 0.48 17.05 -2.29
C ASP A 113 -1.02 17.18 -2.01
N GLU A 114 -1.72 16.05 -1.79
CA GLU A 114 -3.11 16.00 -1.33
C GLU A 114 -3.29 16.41 0.15
N GLY A 115 -2.19 16.67 0.89
CA GLY A 115 -2.23 17.16 2.27
C GLY A 115 -2.39 16.07 3.34
N TYR A 116 -2.15 14.80 3.01
CA TYR A 116 -2.15 13.74 4.01
C TYR A 116 -0.96 13.86 4.96
N ALA A 117 -1.19 13.54 6.24
CA ALA A 117 -0.15 13.60 7.27
C ALA A 117 0.74 12.34 7.32
N ALA A 118 0.21 11.21 6.89
CA ALA A 118 0.92 9.94 6.86
C ALA A 118 0.32 8.96 5.85
N ILE A 119 1.13 7.97 5.45
CA ILE A 119 0.69 6.83 4.64
C ILE A 119 0.74 5.58 5.51
N VAL A 120 -0.28 4.74 5.40
CA VAL A 120 -0.30 3.40 6.01
C VAL A 120 -0.46 2.32 4.95
N SER A 121 0.00 1.14 5.26
CA SER A 121 -0.26 -0.07 4.47
C SER A 121 -0.15 -1.31 5.34
N THR A 122 -0.82 -2.39 4.92
CA THR A 122 -0.85 -3.67 5.63
C THR A 122 -0.42 -4.77 4.69
N HIS A 123 0.41 -5.68 5.15
CA HIS A 123 0.97 -6.77 4.36
C HIS A 123 1.11 -8.03 5.20
N ALA A 124 0.93 -9.19 4.58
CA ALA A 124 1.26 -10.47 5.21
C ALA A 124 2.72 -10.47 5.71
N ALA A 125 2.95 -11.03 6.90
CA ALA A 125 4.24 -10.94 7.60
C ALA A 125 5.39 -11.65 6.85
N ASP A 126 5.08 -12.57 5.96
CA ASP A 126 6.01 -13.30 5.11
C ASP A 126 6.24 -12.64 3.73
N ASN A 127 5.51 -11.57 3.41
CA ASN A 127 5.65 -10.84 2.14
C ASN A 127 6.89 -9.94 2.11
N ASN A 128 8.07 -10.56 2.17
CA ASN A 128 9.36 -9.86 2.15
C ASN A 128 9.57 -9.04 0.87
N ARG A 129 8.92 -9.41 -0.25
CA ARG A 129 9.02 -8.68 -1.51
C ARG A 129 8.52 -7.25 -1.40
N ILE A 130 7.55 -7.00 -0.52
CA ILE A 130 6.97 -5.67 -0.29
C ILE A 130 7.50 -5.04 0.99
N LEU A 131 7.66 -5.83 2.06
CA LEU A 131 8.12 -5.31 3.35
C LEU A 131 9.51 -4.70 3.26
N ILE A 132 10.48 -5.41 2.65
CA ILE A 132 11.88 -4.92 2.55
C ILE A 132 11.97 -3.61 1.75
N PRO A 133 11.41 -3.48 0.54
CA PRO A 133 11.42 -2.21 -0.17
C PRO A 133 10.77 -1.06 0.59
N LYS A 134 9.64 -1.28 1.27
CA LYS A 134 8.97 -0.23 2.05
C LYS A 134 9.77 0.21 3.27
N LEU A 135 10.34 -0.74 4.02
CA LEU A 135 11.21 -0.41 5.15
C LEU A 135 12.45 0.37 4.71
N ARG A 136 13.08 -0.03 3.61
CA ARG A 136 14.20 0.72 2.99
C ARG A 136 13.79 2.09 2.46
N TYR A 137 12.52 2.25 2.08
CA TYR A 137 11.96 3.53 1.65
C TYR A 137 11.81 4.52 2.81
N GLY A 138 11.69 4.02 4.03
CA GLY A 138 11.51 4.82 5.24
C GLY A 138 10.15 4.64 5.91
N PHE A 139 9.41 3.59 5.55
CA PHE A 139 8.28 3.14 6.35
C PHE A 139 8.77 2.53 7.66
N PHE A 140 7.97 2.64 8.70
CA PHE A 140 8.17 2.01 10.00
C PHE A 140 7.12 0.93 10.23
N ILE A 141 7.45 -0.08 11.01
CA ILE A 141 6.46 -1.03 11.53
C ILE A 141 5.65 -0.29 12.60
N LYS A 142 4.34 -0.17 12.37
CA LYS A 142 3.39 0.44 13.30
C LYS A 142 2.77 -0.57 14.26
N GLY A 143 2.69 -1.83 13.86
CA GLY A 143 2.09 -2.90 14.64
C GLY A 143 1.83 -4.14 13.81
N PHE A 144 1.14 -5.07 14.46
CA PHE A 144 0.77 -6.37 13.89
C PHE A 144 -0.72 -6.59 14.10
N GLU A 145 -1.32 -7.41 13.25
CA GLU A 145 -2.71 -7.82 13.37
C GLU A 145 -2.88 -9.26 12.90
N ILE A 146 -3.76 -10.00 13.56
CA ILE A 146 -4.18 -11.32 13.07
C ILE A 146 -5.37 -11.11 12.16
N ASN A 147 -5.16 -11.38 10.87
CA ASN A 147 -6.22 -11.35 9.88
C ASN A 147 -6.77 -12.77 9.72
N PRO A 148 -8.08 -13.00 9.90
CA PRO A 148 -8.66 -14.33 9.79
C PRO A 148 -8.55 -14.94 8.37
N MET A 149 -8.35 -14.11 7.34
CA MET A 149 -8.19 -14.57 5.96
C MET A 149 -6.72 -14.89 5.61
N TYR A 150 -5.80 -14.03 6.08
CA TYR A 150 -4.41 -14.02 5.59
C TYR A 150 -3.39 -14.34 6.68
N GLY A 151 -3.81 -14.51 7.93
CA GLY A 151 -2.93 -14.80 9.06
C GLY A 151 -2.32 -13.54 9.67
N LEU A 152 -1.01 -13.58 9.96
CA LEU A 152 -0.33 -12.45 10.59
C LEU A 152 -0.01 -11.35 9.57
N ASP A 153 -0.53 -10.17 9.83
CA ASP A 153 -0.28 -8.96 9.05
C ASP A 153 0.66 -8.00 9.78
N VAL A 154 1.57 -7.37 9.03
CA VAL A 154 2.43 -6.26 9.45
C VAL A 154 1.81 -4.95 8.97
N LYS A 155 1.54 -4.05 9.91
CA LYS A 155 1.09 -2.69 9.61
C LYS A 155 2.28 -1.75 9.52
N LEU A 156 2.41 -1.07 8.38
CA LEU A 156 3.45 -0.10 8.11
C LEU A 156 2.89 1.32 8.13
N ILE A 157 3.74 2.29 8.49
CA ILE A 157 3.44 3.72 8.44
C ILE A 157 4.63 4.51 7.89
N TYR A 158 4.34 5.50 7.05
CA TYR A 158 5.29 6.51 6.58
C TYR A 158 4.79 7.89 7.02
N TYR A 159 5.63 8.64 7.72
CA TYR A 159 5.30 10.00 8.16
C TYR A 159 5.94 11.03 7.22
N PHE A 160 5.21 12.08 6.89
CA PHE A 160 5.77 13.22 6.16
C PHE A 160 6.52 14.19 7.07
N ASN A 161 6.16 14.22 8.35
CA ASN A 161 6.75 15.11 9.34
C ASN A 161 7.94 14.44 10.06
N ASP A 162 9.09 15.08 10.06
CA ASP A 162 10.32 14.55 10.65
C ASP A 162 10.25 14.43 12.17
N ALA A 163 9.52 15.31 12.87
CA ALA A 163 9.31 15.19 14.30
C ALA A 163 8.50 13.93 14.65
N GLN A 164 7.51 13.57 13.84
CA GLN A 164 6.76 12.31 14.00
C GLN A 164 7.65 11.09 13.73
N ARG A 165 8.52 11.17 12.71
CA ARG A 165 9.50 10.11 12.41
C ARG A 165 10.47 9.91 13.56
N LEU A 166 11.00 10.99 14.10
CA LEU A 166 11.90 10.96 15.28
C LEU A 166 11.19 10.39 16.50
N ALA A 167 9.99 10.88 16.81
CA ALA A 167 9.18 10.39 17.93
C ALA A 167 8.89 8.89 17.82
N HIS A 168 8.61 8.39 16.62
CA HIS A 168 8.42 6.95 16.37
C HIS A 168 9.69 6.17 16.67
N LYS A 169 10.84 6.60 16.14
CA LYS A 169 12.15 5.95 16.39
C LYS A 169 12.47 5.88 17.89
N MET A 170 12.28 6.95 18.60
CA MET A 170 12.54 7.00 20.06
C MET A 170 11.63 6.03 20.83
N ARG A 171 10.36 5.90 20.45
CA ARG A 171 9.39 5.06 21.16
C ARG A 171 9.54 3.56 20.88
N VAL A 172 10.07 3.18 19.72
CA VAL A 172 10.34 1.77 19.39
C VAL A 172 11.76 1.34 19.79
N GLY A 173 12.50 2.16 20.54
CA GLY A 173 13.82 1.81 21.07
C GLY A 173 14.94 1.84 20.02
N SER A 174 14.72 2.44 18.87
CA SER A 174 15.81 2.74 17.95
C SER A 174 16.73 3.73 18.64
N ARG A 175 17.93 3.31 19.01
CA ARG A 175 18.94 4.23 19.53
C ARG A 175 19.20 5.29 18.45
N ALA A 176 18.95 6.56 18.78
CA ALA A 176 19.51 7.63 18.01
C ALA A 176 21.04 7.42 18.08
N HIS A 177 21.68 7.19 16.93
CA HIS A 177 23.08 7.45 16.86
C HIS A 177 23.22 8.94 17.12
N HIS A 178 23.68 9.30 18.32
CA HIS A 178 24.26 10.61 18.53
C HIS A 178 25.45 10.66 17.56
N GLU A 179 25.26 11.40 16.47
CA GLU A 179 26.42 11.94 15.78
C GLU A 179 27.06 12.85 16.83
N GLU A 180 28.12 12.35 17.44
CA GLU A 180 29.05 13.18 18.21
C GLU A 180 29.66 14.10 17.17
N GLU A 181 29.24 15.37 17.23
CA GLU A 181 29.97 16.45 16.56
C GLU A 181 31.34 16.52 17.23
N ASP A 182 32.37 16.04 16.51
CA ASP A 182 33.77 16.39 16.74
C ASP A 182 34.16 17.63 15.90
#